data_4e5bd3ba12835d925252ed8b5c3a5fb2
#
_entry.id   4e5bd3ba12835d925252ed8b5c3a5fb2
#
_cell.length_a   1.000
_cell.length_b   1.000
_cell.length_c   1.000
_cell.angle_alpha   90.00
_cell.angle_beta   90.00
_cell.angle_gamma   90.00
#
_symmetry.space_group_name_H-M   'P 1'
#
loop_
_entity.id
_entity.type
_entity.pdbx_description
1 polymer ?
#
loop_
_entity_poly.entity_id
_entity_poly.type
_entity_poly.pdbx_seq_one_letter_code
_entity_poly.pdbx_strand_id
1 'polypeptide(L)'
;TIFRKMFLEDTQRRKVTIRDVVANVTDGVHNTVKDDPEGHYFLLSCKNIKGGKITLGNSERKINEETFEKLRKRTRLEKGDVLLSSVGTIGELVLLKEDPFCYEFQRSVAMIKPNREIVSPEYLYEALLTQRLEIIHAAHGAVQQCVFISDIYDFIIPLPTQKELSKFDSMVVPMFDKIQKNEHEIRCLTNLRDALLLKLMNGELKAYLVR
;
A
#
# COMPACT_ATOMS: atom_id res chain seq x y z
N THR A 1 -10.30 16.67 3.13
CA THR A 1 -10.45 15.32 3.72
C THR A 1 -10.78 15.44 5.21
N ILE A 2 -11.32 14.36 5.81
CA ILE A 2 -11.60 14.28 7.27
C ILE A 2 -10.29 14.51 8.05
N PHE A 3 -9.21 13.86 7.64
CA PHE A 3 -7.89 14.00 8.26
C PHE A 3 -7.43 15.47 8.33
N ARG A 4 -7.48 16.18 7.21
CA ARG A 4 -7.07 17.59 7.13
C ARG A 4 -7.86 18.44 8.11
N LYS A 5 -9.19 18.30 8.13
CA LYS A 5 -10.07 19.05 9.01
C LYS A 5 -9.83 18.77 10.49
N MET A 6 -9.54 17.50 10.85
CA MET A 6 -9.35 17.11 12.24
C MET A 6 -7.96 17.44 12.78
N PHE A 7 -6.92 17.38 11.94
CA PHE A 7 -5.54 17.33 12.42
C PHE A 7 -4.61 18.41 11.84
N LEU A 8 -4.97 19.07 10.73
CA LEU A 8 -4.09 20.04 10.08
C LEU A 8 -4.56 21.49 10.21
N GLU A 9 -5.81 21.75 10.62
CA GLU A 9 -6.32 23.11 10.80
C GLU A 9 -5.81 23.76 12.10
N ASP A 10 -5.52 22.97 13.13
CA ASP A 10 -4.92 23.44 14.37
C ASP A 10 -3.39 23.50 14.25
N THR A 11 -2.86 24.70 14.04
CA THR A 11 -1.41 24.94 13.89
C THR A 11 -0.61 24.78 15.19
N GLN A 12 -1.26 24.82 16.36
CA GLN A 12 -0.64 24.64 17.68
C GLN A 12 -0.58 23.18 18.12
N ARG A 13 -1.11 22.27 17.31
CA ARG A 13 -1.11 20.85 17.61
C ARG A 13 0.31 20.31 17.78
N ARG A 14 0.49 19.47 18.81
CA ARG A 14 1.75 18.73 18.99
C ARG A 14 2.07 17.91 17.76
N LYS A 15 3.29 18.03 17.28
CA LYS A 15 3.83 17.26 16.15
C LYS A 15 4.92 16.33 16.64
N VAL A 16 5.06 15.22 15.97
CA VAL A 16 6.07 14.16 16.23
C VAL A 16 6.64 13.67 14.92
N THR A 17 7.77 13.00 14.98
CA THR A 17 8.33 12.33 13.80
C THR A 17 7.61 11.00 13.54
N ILE A 18 7.70 10.49 12.32
CA ILE A 18 7.21 9.13 12.00
C ILE A 18 7.87 8.10 12.92
N ARG A 19 9.15 8.29 13.27
CA ARG A 19 9.89 7.43 14.21
C ARG A 19 9.16 7.20 15.53
N ASP A 20 8.45 8.20 16.02
CA ASP A 20 7.78 8.14 17.32
C ASP A 20 6.48 7.33 17.29
N VAL A 21 5.93 7.04 16.11
CA VAL A 21 4.61 6.42 15.93
C VAL A 21 4.64 5.12 15.14
N VAL A 22 5.81 4.66 14.72
CA VAL A 22 5.94 3.39 13.98
C VAL A 22 6.69 2.34 14.80
N ALA A 23 6.35 1.09 14.58
CA ALA A 23 7.09 -0.04 15.15
C ALA A 23 8.33 -0.37 14.32
N ASN A 24 8.28 -0.17 13.00
CA ASN A 24 9.38 -0.44 12.08
C ASN A 24 9.19 0.26 10.74
N VAL A 25 10.31 0.63 10.10
CA VAL A 25 10.38 0.99 8.69
C VAL A 25 11.49 0.15 8.05
N THR A 26 11.18 -0.54 6.96
CA THR A 26 12.18 -1.31 6.20
C THR A 26 11.86 -1.26 4.72
N ASP A 27 12.89 -1.32 3.89
CA ASP A 27 12.73 -1.51 2.47
C ASP A 27 12.75 -3.00 2.07
N GLY A 28 12.45 -3.27 0.83
CA GLY A 28 12.45 -4.62 0.29
C GLY A 28 13.85 -5.21 0.09
N VAL A 29 13.94 -6.27 -0.68
CA VAL A 29 15.19 -6.97 -0.93
C VAL A 29 16.12 -6.14 -1.84
N HIS A 30 17.39 -6.00 -1.44
CA HIS A 30 18.43 -5.30 -2.21
C HIS A 30 19.18 -6.22 -3.18
N ASN A 31 19.36 -7.48 -2.80
CA ASN A 31 20.07 -8.46 -3.62
C ASN A 31 19.25 -8.83 -4.85
N THR A 32 19.93 -9.25 -5.90
CA THR A 32 19.28 -9.81 -7.07
C THR A 32 18.55 -11.09 -6.66
N VAL A 33 17.24 -11.08 -6.80
CA VAL A 33 16.40 -12.27 -6.61
C VAL A 33 16.24 -12.93 -7.97
N LYS A 34 16.43 -14.24 -8.03
CA LYS A 34 16.22 -15.02 -9.27
C LYS A 34 14.73 -15.08 -9.57
N ASP A 35 14.36 -14.77 -10.80
CA ASP A 35 13.00 -14.95 -11.29
C ASP A 35 12.69 -16.42 -11.43
N ASP A 36 11.48 -16.81 -11.06
CA ASP A 36 10.93 -18.15 -11.27
C ASP A 36 9.60 -18.01 -12.03
N PRO A 37 9.59 -18.22 -13.36
CA PRO A 37 8.37 -18.08 -14.16
C PRO A 37 7.23 -19.01 -13.72
N GLU A 38 7.56 -20.17 -13.14
CA GLU A 38 6.60 -21.13 -12.59
C GLU A 38 6.23 -20.83 -11.13
N GLY A 39 6.86 -19.83 -10.52
CA GLY A 39 6.59 -19.41 -9.15
C GLY A 39 5.16 -18.89 -8.99
N HIS A 40 4.63 -19.05 -7.78
CA HIS A 40 3.27 -18.63 -7.43
C HIS A 40 3.22 -17.33 -6.65
N TYR A 41 4.37 -16.80 -6.24
CA TYR A 41 4.49 -15.59 -5.46
C TYR A 41 5.04 -14.44 -6.29
N PHE A 42 4.66 -13.22 -5.98
CA PHE A 42 5.07 -12.02 -6.72
C PHE A 42 6.10 -11.20 -5.95
N LEU A 43 7.03 -10.58 -6.68
CA LEU A 43 7.98 -9.63 -6.13
C LEU A 43 7.67 -8.21 -6.61
N LEU A 44 6.95 -7.44 -5.77
CA LEU A 44 6.51 -6.10 -6.09
C LEU A 44 7.67 -5.11 -6.24
N SER A 45 7.47 -4.15 -7.11
CA SER A 45 8.29 -2.95 -7.26
C SER A 45 7.43 -1.68 -7.17
N CYS A 46 8.05 -0.50 -7.24
CA CYS A 46 7.32 0.78 -7.25
C CYS A 46 6.23 0.86 -8.34
N LYS A 47 6.40 0.19 -9.49
CA LYS A 47 5.40 0.19 -10.57
C LYS A 47 4.08 -0.46 -10.18
N ASN A 48 4.10 -1.33 -9.18
CA ASN A 48 2.94 -2.06 -8.71
C ASN A 48 2.08 -1.25 -7.73
N ILE A 49 2.63 -0.16 -7.17
CA ILE A 49 1.96 0.70 -6.22
C ILE A 49 1.51 1.96 -6.94
N LYS A 50 0.20 2.15 -7.06
CA LYS A 50 -0.37 3.31 -7.76
C LYS A 50 -1.79 3.59 -7.30
N GLY A 51 -2.07 4.87 -7.00
CA GLY A 51 -3.42 5.33 -6.66
C GLY A 51 -4.03 4.60 -5.46
N GLY A 52 -3.25 4.30 -4.43
CA GLY A 52 -3.69 3.60 -3.23
C GLY A 52 -3.93 2.10 -3.40
N LYS A 53 -3.45 1.50 -4.49
CA LYS A 53 -3.69 0.08 -4.83
C LYS A 53 -2.40 -0.62 -5.23
N ILE A 54 -2.39 -1.95 -5.01
CA ILE A 54 -1.42 -2.86 -5.61
C ILE A 54 -2.03 -3.43 -6.87
N THR A 55 -1.32 -3.26 -7.99
CA THR A 55 -1.72 -3.81 -9.28
C THR A 55 -0.73 -4.88 -9.70
N LEU A 56 -1.22 -6.10 -9.92
CA LEU A 56 -0.46 -7.23 -10.44
C LEU A 56 -0.87 -7.46 -11.90
N GLY A 57 0.09 -7.37 -12.80
CA GLY A 57 -0.10 -7.68 -14.22
C GLY A 57 0.39 -9.10 -14.56
N ASN A 58 0.13 -9.54 -15.78
CA ASN A 58 0.55 -10.89 -16.25
C ASN A 58 2.08 -11.05 -16.39
N SER A 59 2.81 -9.94 -16.48
CA SER A 59 4.28 -9.92 -16.65
C SER A 59 5.03 -9.58 -15.37
N GLU A 60 4.40 -9.72 -14.21
CA GLU A 60 5.06 -9.43 -12.93
C GLU A 60 6.11 -10.48 -12.60
N ARG A 61 7.16 -10.02 -11.91
CA ARG A 61 8.21 -10.92 -11.42
C ARG A 61 7.62 -11.93 -10.45
N LYS A 62 7.89 -13.19 -10.71
CA LYS A 62 7.50 -14.29 -9.83
C LYS A 62 8.72 -14.86 -9.12
N ILE A 63 8.51 -15.38 -7.93
CA ILE A 63 9.52 -16.02 -7.09
C ILE A 63 8.96 -17.34 -6.54
N ASN A 64 9.85 -18.26 -6.20
CA ASN A 64 9.48 -19.51 -5.55
C ASN A 64 9.17 -19.33 -4.06
N GLU A 65 8.59 -20.37 -3.47
CA GLU A 65 8.16 -20.38 -2.07
C GLU A 65 9.32 -20.16 -1.09
N GLU A 66 10.46 -20.81 -1.32
CA GLU A 66 11.65 -20.65 -0.45
C GLU A 66 12.09 -19.19 -0.36
N THR A 67 12.16 -18.51 -1.50
CA THR A 67 12.51 -17.10 -1.57
C THR A 67 11.45 -16.24 -0.88
N PHE A 68 10.17 -16.51 -1.15
CA PHE A 68 9.05 -15.81 -0.53
C PHE A 68 9.10 -15.92 0.99
N GLU A 69 9.22 -17.12 1.52
CA GLU A 69 9.30 -17.37 2.97
C GLU A 69 10.50 -16.68 3.63
N LYS A 70 11.67 -16.69 2.96
CA LYS A 70 12.86 -15.99 3.41
C LYS A 70 12.63 -14.47 3.52
N LEU A 71 11.99 -13.88 2.52
CA LEU A 71 11.67 -12.45 2.51
C LEU A 71 10.62 -12.14 3.59
N ARG A 72 9.56 -12.92 3.66
CA ARG A 72 8.48 -12.79 4.64
C ARG A 72 8.98 -12.82 6.09
N LYS A 73 9.90 -13.69 6.42
CA LYS A 73 10.51 -13.75 7.77
C LYS A 73 11.24 -12.46 8.14
N ARG A 74 11.77 -11.73 7.14
CA ARG A 74 12.46 -10.46 7.37
C ARG A 74 11.49 -9.28 7.47
N THR A 75 10.55 -9.19 6.56
CA THR A 75 9.62 -8.05 6.46
C THR A 75 8.50 -8.15 7.48
N ARG A 76 8.02 -9.37 7.75
CA ARG A 76 6.81 -9.63 8.56
C ARG A 76 5.64 -8.78 8.09
N LEU A 77 5.54 -8.65 6.75
CA LEU A 77 4.50 -7.87 6.11
C LEU A 77 3.11 -8.41 6.46
N GLU A 78 2.22 -7.54 6.92
CA GLU A 78 0.89 -7.93 7.39
C GLU A 78 -0.16 -6.85 7.08
N LYS A 79 -1.41 -7.18 7.29
CA LYS A 79 -2.53 -6.24 7.23
C LYS A 79 -2.29 -5.04 8.15
N GLY A 80 -2.51 -3.83 7.64
CA GLY A 80 -2.32 -2.57 8.34
C GLY A 80 -0.95 -1.94 8.11
N ASP A 81 -0.01 -2.62 7.45
CA ASP A 81 1.23 -1.99 7.01
C ASP A 81 0.97 -1.02 5.86
N VAL A 82 1.76 0.05 5.80
CA VAL A 82 1.72 1.01 4.70
C VAL A 82 2.92 0.77 3.80
N LEU A 83 2.70 0.56 2.51
CA LEU A 83 3.78 0.52 1.52
C LEU A 83 3.92 1.88 0.85
N LEU A 84 5.16 2.32 0.69
CA LEU A 84 5.54 3.56 0.02
C LEU A 84 6.51 3.25 -1.12
N SER A 85 6.23 3.74 -2.32
CA SER A 85 7.21 3.72 -3.39
C SER A 85 8.32 4.73 -3.10
N SER A 86 9.53 4.23 -2.82
CA SER A 86 10.70 5.03 -2.39
C SER A 86 11.69 5.28 -3.51
N VAL A 87 11.58 4.59 -4.65
CA VAL A 87 12.44 4.74 -5.83
C VAL A 87 11.58 4.70 -7.09
N GLY A 88 11.91 5.49 -8.10
CA GLY A 88 11.19 5.56 -9.37
C GLY A 88 9.94 6.45 -9.28
N THR A 89 8.77 5.89 -9.23
CA THR A 89 7.52 6.65 -9.00
C THR A 89 7.34 6.95 -7.52
N ILE A 90 8.15 7.87 -6.98
CA ILE A 90 8.20 8.19 -5.55
C ILE A 90 6.88 8.76 -5.05
N GLY A 91 6.50 8.39 -3.83
CA GLY A 91 5.36 8.98 -3.10
C GLY A 91 4.02 8.32 -3.39
N GLU A 92 3.99 7.18 -4.10
CA GLU A 92 2.79 6.36 -4.16
C GLU A 92 2.67 5.54 -2.87
N LEU A 93 1.50 5.54 -2.29
CA LEU A 93 1.20 4.91 -1.00
C LEU A 93 0.07 3.90 -1.14
N VAL A 94 0.14 2.82 -0.38
CA VAL A 94 -0.97 1.87 -0.22
C VAL A 94 -1.05 1.38 1.21
N LEU A 95 -2.24 1.35 1.77
CA LEU A 95 -2.55 0.67 3.03
C LEU A 95 -2.95 -0.77 2.74
N LEU A 96 -2.26 -1.73 3.35
CA LEU A 96 -2.62 -3.15 3.24
C LEU A 96 -3.89 -3.43 4.04
N LYS A 97 -4.98 -3.70 3.35
CA LYS A 97 -6.31 -3.94 3.94
C LYS A 97 -6.56 -5.41 4.25
N GLU A 98 -5.73 -6.30 3.74
CA GLU A 98 -5.75 -7.75 3.94
C GLU A 98 -4.32 -8.28 4.04
N ASP A 99 -4.17 -9.48 4.60
CA ASP A 99 -2.85 -10.09 4.70
C ASP A 99 -2.29 -10.43 3.33
N PRO A 100 -1.03 -10.11 3.07
CA PRO A 100 -0.40 -10.29 1.76
C PRO A 100 0.09 -11.72 1.56
N PHE A 101 -0.80 -12.65 1.23
CA PHE A 101 -0.47 -14.08 1.13
C PHE A 101 0.41 -14.46 -0.07
N CYS A 102 0.50 -13.61 -1.11
CA CYS A 102 1.12 -14.00 -2.38
C CYS A 102 2.18 -13.05 -2.91
N TYR A 103 2.64 -12.07 -2.14
CA TYR A 103 3.66 -11.14 -2.61
C TYR A 103 4.59 -10.65 -1.49
N GLU A 104 5.79 -10.32 -1.89
CA GLU A 104 6.79 -9.54 -1.17
C GLU A 104 7.27 -8.39 -2.05
N PHE A 105 8.20 -7.58 -1.59
CA PHE A 105 8.64 -6.38 -2.30
C PHE A 105 10.15 -6.23 -2.34
N GLN A 106 10.62 -5.53 -3.37
CA GLN A 106 12.02 -5.18 -3.56
C GLN A 106 12.32 -3.76 -3.06
N ARG A 107 13.60 -3.40 -3.04
CA ARG A 107 14.14 -2.14 -2.46
C ARG A 107 13.47 -0.84 -2.93
N SER A 108 12.74 -0.85 -4.05
CA SER A 108 12.01 0.32 -4.55
C SER A 108 10.70 0.61 -3.78
N VAL A 109 10.39 -0.24 -2.81
CA VAL A 109 9.23 -0.11 -1.92
C VAL A 109 9.72 -0.15 -0.49
N ALA A 110 9.31 0.81 0.31
CA ALA A 110 9.46 0.81 1.76
C ALA A 110 8.15 0.38 2.42
N MET A 111 8.26 -0.44 3.47
CA MET A 111 7.17 -0.80 4.36
C MET A 111 7.27 0.03 5.64
N ILE A 112 6.17 0.62 6.05
CA ILE A 112 6.05 1.42 7.27
C ILE A 112 5.01 0.74 8.15
N LYS A 113 5.46 0.15 9.25
CA LYS A 113 4.61 -0.58 10.19
C LYS A 113 4.18 0.34 11.33
N PRO A 114 2.88 0.63 11.50
CA PRO A 114 2.40 1.49 12.58
C PRO A 114 2.63 0.84 13.95
N ASN A 115 2.94 1.64 14.96
CA ASN A 115 2.78 1.23 16.34
C ASN A 115 1.29 1.42 16.71
N ARG A 116 0.55 0.32 16.73
CA ARG A 116 -0.91 0.32 16.93
C ARG A 116 -1.35 0.76 18.34
N GLU A 117 -0.42 0.86 19.28
CA GLU A 117 -0.70 1.42 20.60
C GLU A 117 -0.74 2.96 20.56
N ILE A 118 -0.16 3.58 19.51
CA ILE A 118 -0.04 5.04 19.37
C ILE A 118 -0.96 5.57 18.28
N VAL A 119 -0.96 4.95 17.09
CA VAL A 119 -1.76 5.38 15.93
C VAL A 119 -2.38 4.17 15.22
N SER A 120 -3.55 4.37 14.60
CA SER A 120 -4.14 3.37 13.72
C SER A 120 -3.43 3.32 12.36
N PRO A 121 -3.51 2.18 11.64
CA PRO A 121 -3.00 2.09 10.26
C PRO A 121 -3.59 3.14 9.33
N GLU A 122 -4.89 3.39 9.42
CA GLU A 122 -5.62 4.37 8.62
C GLU A 122 -5.15 5.79 8.93
N TYR A 123 -4.88 6.10 10.19
CA TYR A 123 -4.32 7.39 10.59
C TYR A 123 -2.94 7.60 9.97
N LEU A 124 -2.05 6.62 10.11
CA LEU A 124 -0.69 6.69 9.55
C LEU A 124 -0.72 6.85 8.03
N TYR A 125 -1.55 6.07 7.34
CA TYR A 125 -1.71 6.17 5.90
C TYR A 125 -2.17 7.56 5.46
N GLU A 126 -3.20 8.13 6.09
CA GLU A 126 -3.71 9.47 5.77
C GLU A 126 -2.69 10.55 6.11
N ALA A 127 -1.96 10.43 7.22
CA ALA A 127 -0.88 11.33 7.58
C ALA A 127 0.22 11.36 6.51
N LEU A 128 0.70 10.20 6.08
CA LEU A 128 1.70 10.08 5.02
C LEU A 128 1.17 10.57 3.67
N LEU A 129 -0.11 10.32 3.37
CA LEU A 129 -0.73 10.80 2.13
C LEU A 129 -0.76 12.34 2.07
N THR A 130 -0.97 13.00 3.21
CA THR A 130 -0.91 14.47 3.27
C THR A 130 0.51 15.02 3.10
N GLN A 131 1.53 14.22 3.41
CA GLN A 131 2.96 14.56 3.28
C GLN A 131 3.55 14.13 1.91
N ARG A 132 2.72 13.69 0.98
CA ARG A 132 3.19 13.12 -0.29
C ARG A 132 4.13 14.06 -1.06
N LEU A 133 3.87 15.34 -1.07
CA LEU A 133 4.73 16.32 -1.75
C LEU A 133 6.07 16.47 -1.04
N GLU A 134 6.09 16.51 0.27
CA GLU A 134 7.29 16.55 1.09
C GLU A 134 8.12 15.29 0.90
N ILE A 135 7.48 14.11 0.82
CA ILE A 135 8.14 12.84 0.50
C ILE A 135 8.83 12.92 -0.87
N ILE A 136 8.15 13.45 -1.88
CA ILE A 136 8.71 13.61 -3.22
C ILE A 136 9.89 14.60 -3.21
N HIS A 137 9.78 15.70 -2.49
CA HIS A 137 10.83 16.71 -2.39
C HIS A 137 12.05 16.25 -1.58
N ALA A 138 11.87 15.30 -0.66
CA ALA A 138 12.97 14.71 0.12
C ALA A 138 13.80 13.70 -0.68
N ALA A 139 13.42 13.41 -1.93
CA ALA A 139 14.15 12.43 -2.74
C ALA A 139 15.55 12.92 -3.13
N HIS A 140 16.54 12.07 -2.93
CA HIS A 140 17.94 12.30 -3.25
C HIS A 140 18.35 11.61 -4.56
N GLY A 141 19.36 12.13 -5.20
CA GLY A 141 20.01 11.54 -6.38
C GLY A 141 19.73 12.27 -7.68
N ALA A 142 20.78 12.42 -8.50
CA ALA A 142 20.72 13.14 -9.77
C ALA A 142 20.19 12.27 -10.94
N VAL A 143 20.50 10.98 -10.93
CA VAL A 143 20.12 10.05 -12.02
C VAL A 143 18.91 9.21 -11.62
N GLN A 144 18.94 8.64 -10.43
CA GLN A 144 17.81 7.89 -9.88
C GLN A 144 17.49 8.44 -8.50
N GLN A 145 16.38 9.14 -8.42
CA GLN A 145 15.91 9.68 -7.15
C GLN A 145 15.40 8.55 -6.24
N CYS A 146 15.73 8.65 -4.95
CA CYS A 146 15.21 7.76 -3.92
C CYS A 146 15.00 8.50 -2.60
N VAL A 147 14.04 8.04 -1.82
CA VAL A 147 13.81 8.45 -0.43
C VAL A 147 14.37 7.35 0.46
N PHE A 148 15.30 7.71 1.34
CA PHE A 148 15.90 6.75 2.26
C PHE A 148 14.98 6.48 3.47
N ILE A 149 15.21 5.35 4.13
CA ILE A 149 14.48 5.00 5.37
C ILE A 149 14.69 6.08 6.45
N SER A 150 15.89 6.67 6.53
CA SER A 150 16.18 7.80 7.43
C SER A 150 15.23 8.95 7.21
N ASP A 151 15.01 9.33 5.93
CA ASP A 151 14.13 10.45 5.59
C ASP A 151 12.68 10.15 5.97
N ILE A 152 12.24 8.89 5.79
CA ILE A 152 10.88 8.47 6.17
C ILE A 152 10.68 8.62 7.67
N TYR A 153 11.66 8.25 8.48
CA TYR A 153 11.60 8.40 9.93
C TYR A 153 11.49 9.86 10.39
N ASP A 154 12.03 10.80 9.64
CA ASP A 154 12.14 12.21 10.00
C ASP A 154 10.93 13.05 9.55
N PHE A 155 10.00 12.51 8.75
CA PHE A 155 8.77 13.22 8.41
C PHE A 155 7.95 13.52 9.66
N ILE A 156 7.41 14.74 9.69
CA ILE A 156 6.70 15.28 10.85
C ILE A 156 5.20 15.19 10.62
N ILE A 157 4.49 14.55 11.53
CA ILE A 157 3.03 14.42 11.50
C ILE A 157 2.40 14.96 12.79
N PRO A 158 1.13 15.39 12.76
CA PRO A 158 0.41 15.73 13.98
C PRO A 158 0.25 14.50 14.86
N LEU A 159 0.36 14.64 16.18
CA LEU A 159 0.08 13.55 17.12
C LEU A 159 -1.36 13.66 17.62
N PRO A 160 -2.24 12.66 17.38
CA PRO A 160 -3.59 12.67 17.93
C PRO A 160 -3.60 12.31 19.40
N THR A 161 -4.58 12.81 20.15
CA THR A 161 -4.97 12.20 21.42
C THR A 161 -5.75 10.90 21.14
N GLN A 162 -5.80 9.99 22.11
CA GLN A 162 -6.55 8.73 21.97
C GLN A 162 -8.04 8.97 21.67
N LYS A 163 -8.62 10.02 22.24
CA LYS A 163 -10.02 10.40 21.97
C LYS A 163 -10.23 10.85 20.52
N GLU A 164 -9.29 11.63 19.98
CA GLU A 164 -9.36 12.08 18.58
C GLU A 164 -9.12 10.92 17.62
N LEU A 165 -8.16 10.05 17.93
CA LEU A 165 -7.88 8.86 17.15
C LEU A 165 -9.12 7.96 17.08
N SER A 166 -9.74 7.64 18.23
CA SER A 166 -10.97 6.85 18.27
C SER A 166 -12.11 7.48 17.48
N LYS A 167 -12.24 8.82 17.54
CA LYS A 167 -13.25 9.55 16.75
C LYS A 167 -12.93 9.47 15.25
N PHE A 168 -11.68 9.63 14.85
CA PHE A 168 -11.23 9.51 13.47
C PHE A 168 -11.50 8.10 12.94
N ASP A 169 -11.06 7.08 13.67
CA ASP A 169 -11.20 5.67 13.29
C ASP A 169 -12.67 5.27 13.12
N SER A 170 -13.55 5.72 14.03
CA SER A 170 -14.99 5.45 13.92
C SER A 170 -15.63 5.98 12.64
N MET A 171 -15.07 7.04 12.04
CA MET A 171 -15.54 7.59 10.77
C MET A 171 -14.84 6.98 9.56
N VAL A 172 -13.54 6.72 9.68
CA VAL A 172 -12.67 6.42 8.52
C VAL A 172 -12.58 4.92 8.27
N VAL A 173 -12.46 4.08 9.30
CA VAL A 173 -12.37 2.62 9.14
C VAL A 173 -13.55 2.06 8.34
N PRO A 174 -14.83 2.41 8.62
CA PRO A 174 -15.95 1.92 7.80
C PRO A 174 -15.88 2.35 6.33
N MET A 175 -15.27 3.52 6.03
CA MET A 175 -15.06 3.97 4.66
C MET A 175 -14.02 3.11 3.95
N PHE A 176 -12.88 2.80 4.61
CA PHE A 176 -11.87 1.90 4.08
C PHE A 176 -12.42 0.49 3.86
N ASP A 177 -13.22 -0.04 4.80
CA ASP A 177 -13.89 -1.34 4.65
C ASP A 177 -14.85 -1.34 3.46
N LYS A 178 -15.60 -0.26 3.26
CA LYS A 178 -16.50 -0.14 2.10
C LYS A 178 -15.72 -0.06 0.78
N ILE A 179 -14.62 0.68 0.75
CA ILE A 179 -13.74 0.74 -0.43
C ILE A 179 -13.21 -0.67 -0.75
N GLN A 180 -12.72 -1.41 0.25
CA GLN A 180 -12.21 -2.77 0.06
C GLN A 180 -13.29 -3.71 -0.50
N LYS A 181 -14.51 -3.68 0.06
CA LYS A 181 -15.64 -4.47 -0.45
C LYS A 181 -15.97 -4.13 -1.89
N ASN A 182 -16.02 -2.86 -2.22
CA ASN A 182 -16.29 -2.41 -3.60
C ASN A 182 -15.17 -2.85 -4.55
N GLU A 183 -13.90 -2.80 -4.14
CA GLU A 183 -12.77 -3.26 -4.95
C GLU A 183 -12.82 -4.77 -5.22
N HIS A 184 -13.20 -5.55 -4.20
CA HIS A 184 -13.43 -6.98 -4.36
C HIS A 184 -14.58 -7.27 -5.34
N GLU A 185 -15.71 -6.59 -5.20
CA GLU A 185 -16.87 -6.73 -6.10
C GLU A 185 -16.52 -6.36 -7.55
N ILE A 186 -15.78 -5.25 -7.75
CA ILE A 186 -15.31 -4.84 -9.08
C ILE A 186 -14.42 -5.93 -9.70
N ARG A 187 -13.50 -6.55 -8.93
CA ARG A 187 -12.68 -7.65 -9.43
C ARG A 187 -13.53 -8.86 -9.86
N CYS A 188 -14.49 -9.26 -9.02
CA CYS A 188 -15.39 -10.37 -9.30
C CYS A 188 -16.22 -10.11 -10.57
N LEU A 189 -16.83 -8.92 -10.68
CA LEU A 189 -17.62 -8.53 -11.83
C LEU A 189 -16.79 -8.43 -13.13
N THR A 190 -15.56 -7.92 -13.02
CA THR A 190 -14.62 -7.87 -14.15
C THR A 190 -14.28 -9.28 -14.65
N ASN A 191 -13.92 -10.20 -13.77
CA ASN A 191 -13.61 -11.59 -14.12
C ASN A 191 -14.84 -12.30 -14.73
N LEU A 192 -16.02 -12.07 -14.17
CA LEU A 192 -17.28 -12.63 -14.70
C LEU A 192 -17.57 -12.09 -16.10
N ARG A 193 -17.46 -10.78 -16.30
CA ARG A 193 -17.63 -10.14 -17.62
C ARG A 193 -16.69 -10.77 -18.64
N ASP A 194 -15.39 -10.89 -18.30
CA ASP A 194 -14.38 -11.38 -19.24
C ASP A 194 -14.61 -12.86 -19.58
N ALA A 195 -15.02 -13.68 -18.61
CA ALA A 195 -15.39 -15.07 -18.84
C ALA A 195 -16.65 -15.20 -19.71
N LEU A 196 -17.66 -14.34 -19.50
CA LEU A 196 -18.89 -14.34 -20.31
C LEU A 196 -18.65 -13.82 -21.73
N LEU A 197 -17.80 -12.80 -21.91
CA LEU A 197 -17.44 -12.29 -23.22
C LEU A 197 -16.79 -13.38 -24.09
N LEU A 198 -15.84 -14.14 -23.51
CA LEU A 198 -15.22 -15.25 -24.23
C LEU A 198 -16.25 -16.29 -24.70
N LYS A 199 -17.20 -16.68 -23.84
CA LYS A 199 -18.26 -17.65 -24.17
C LYS A 199 -19.24 -17.12 -25.24
N LEU A 200 -19.55 -15.82 -25.20
CA LEU A 200 -20.37 -15.17 -26.22
C LEU A 200 -19.66 -15.14 -27.58
N MET A 201 -18.36 -14.77 -27.59
CA MET A 201 -17.56 -14.71 -28.81
C MET A 201 -17.35 -16.10 -29.45
N ASN A 202 -17.24 -17.15 -28.63
CA ASN A 202 -17.11 -18.53 -29.10
C ASN A 202 -18.46 -19.16 -29.49
N GLY A 203 -19.59 -18.46 -29.35
CA GLY A 203 -20.92 -18.97 -29.65
C GLY A 203 -21.49 -19.98 -28.65
N GLU A 204 -20.81 -20.17 -27.49
CA GLU A 204 -21.27 -21.04 -26.42
C GLU A 204 -22.48 -20.47 -25.66
N LEU A 205 -22.63 -19.15 -25.67
CA LEU A 205 -23.76 -18.42 -25.10
C LEU A 205 -24.44 -17.57 -26.19
N LYS A 206 -25.77 -17.50 -26.14
CA LYS A 206 -26.57 -16.60 -26.98
C LYS A 206 -27.15 -15.48 -26.10
N ALA A 207 -26.92 -14.24 -26.49
CA ALA A 207 -27.60 -13.10 -25.86
C ALA A 207 -29.01 -12.98 -26.43
N TYR A 208 -30.04 -13.12 -25.57
CA TYR A 208 -31.41 -12.82 -25.92
C TYR A 208 -31.73 -11.41 -25.44
N LEU A 209 -32.08 -10.51 -26.39
CA LEU A 209 -32.66 -9.22 -26.02
C LEU A 209 -34.07 -9.46 -25.46
N VAL A 210 -34.24 -9.25 -24.18
CA VAL A 210 -35.57 -9.11 -23.59
C VAL A 210 -36.11 -7.74 -24.03
N ARG A 211 -37.13 -7.76 -24.85
CA ARG A 211 -37.88 -6.55 -25.26
C ARG A 211 -38.81 -6.10 -24.14
#